data_ee7b36f86cb4a6c5bf26e6771b83e3de
#
_entry.id   ee7b36f86cb4a6c5bf26e6771b83e3de
#
_cell.length_a   1.000
_cell.length_b   1.000
_cell.length_c   1.000
_cell.angle_alpha   90.00
_cell.angle_beta   90.00
_cell.angle_gamma   90.00
#
_symmetry.space_group_name_H-M   'P 1'
#
loop_
_entity.id
_entity.type
_entity.pdbx_description
1 polymer ?
#
loop_
_entity_poly.entity_id
_entity_poly.type
_entity_poly.pdbx_seq_one_letter_code
_entity_poly.pdbx_strand_id
1 'polypeptide(L)'
;MTETEIIKLVFGLFLGVGGGVLLLLAFTVGYKYLVMERRCTCRTNGTVIGYSAVSYGGEGSAVHLPVARYTVEGQEYRVTGPRYRGYVTRTVSTPFAENTCRCYEKNGVLHIERSRNSIIGVSRNPMAEQYPVGTVLPVWFDPQKPQRSYVLRCVDNRWVFWMLLLLGAVRLAGCIGVITLL
;
A
#
# COMPACT_ATOMS: atom_id res chain seq x y z
N MET A 1 32.29 23.55 -24.93
CA MET A 1 31.79 22.19 -24.65
C MET A 1 31.48 21.52 -25.97
N THR A 2 32.08 20.39 -26.21
CA THR A 2 31.77 19.57 -27.39
C THR A 2 30.39 18.93 -27.24
N GLU A 3 29.75 18.52 -28.34
CA GLU A 3 28.46 17.83 -28.30
C GLU A 3 28.52 16.60 -27.39
N THR A 4 29.63 15.86 -27.42
CA THR A 4 29.89 14.69 -26.59
C THR A 4 29.91 15.04 -25.09
N GLU A 5 30.48 16.16 -24.69
CA GLU A 5 30.51 16.62 -23.30
C GLU A 5 29.11 16.99 -22.80
N ILE A 6 28.28 17.60 -23.68
CA ILE A 6 26.88 17.91 -23.33
C ILE A 6 26.08 16.62 -23.13
N ILE A 7 26.24 15.64 -24.02
CA ILE A 7 25.58 14.33 -23.92
C ILE A 7 25.99 13.63 -22.63
N LYS A 8 27.28 13.55 -22.31
CA LYS A 8 27.75 12.96 -21.05
C LYS A 8 27.16 13.63 -19.83
N LEU A 9 27.12 14.96 -19.82
CA LEU A 9 26.60 15.71 -18.69
C LEU A 9 25.10 15.48 -18.52
N VAL A 10 24.31 15.57 -19.59
CA VAL A 10 22.83 15.40 -19.52
C VAL A 10 22.46 13.98 -19.13
N PHE A 11 22.99 12.96 -19.82
CA PHE A 11 22.68 11.56 -19.54
C PHE A 11 23.27 11.10 -18.21
N GLY A 12 24.49 11.52 -17.88
CA GLY A 12 25.12 11.23 -16.59
C GLY A 12 24.32 11.80 -15.43
N LEU A 13 23.89 13.07 -15.53
CA LEU A 13 23.03 13.69 -14.51
C LEU A 13 21.69 12.97 -14.38
N PHE A 14 21.03 12.70 -15.50
CA PHE A 14 19.71 12.03 -15.49
C PHE A 14 19.78 10.61 -14.91
N LEU A 15 20.79 9.83 -15.29
CA LEU A 15 20.98 8.47 -14.78
C LEU A 15 21.46 8.47 -13.34
N GLY A 16 22.39 9.34 -12.98
CA GLY A 16 22.97 9.43 -11.64
C GLY A 16 21.95 9.90 -10.60
N VAL A 17 21.29 11.04 -10.86
CA VAL A 17 20.26 11.57 -9.95
C VAL A 17 19.07 10.62 -9.87
N GLY A 18 18.59 10.12 -11.02
CA GLY A 18 17.48 9.18 -11.05
C GLY A 18 17.80 7.86 -10.33
N GLY A 19 19.04 7.34 -10.47
CA GLY A 19 19.51 6.15 -9.76
C GLY A 19 19.61 6.39 -8.25
N GLY A 20 20.16 7.53 -7.83
CA GLY A 20 20.25 7.93 -6.43
C GLY A 20 18.88 8.05 -5.74
N VAL A 21 17.92 8.70 -6.40
CA VAL A 21 16.55 8.82 -5.90
C VAL A 21 15.88 7.45 -5.72
N LEU A 22 16.05 6.54 -6.70
CA LEU A 22 15.49 5.19 -6.59
C LEU A 22 16.10 4.40 -5.44
N LEU A 23 17.40 4.50 -5.21
CA LEU A 23 18.06 3.88 -4.05
C LEU A 23 17.55 4.47 -2.73
N LEU A 24 17.44 5.80 -2.65
CA LEU A 24 16.89 6.46 -1.48
C LEU A 24 15.47 6.00 -1.20
N LEU A 25 14.62 5.86 -2.22
CA LEU A 25 13.27 5.31 -2.08
C LEU A 25 13.27 3.83 -1.66
N ALA A 26 14.21 3.03 -2.14
CA ALA A 26 14.35 1.64 -1.71
C ALA A 26 14.57 1.56 -0.20
N PHE A 27 15.47 2.37 0.35
CA PHE A 27 15.80 2.34 1.78
C PHE A 27 14.81 3.08 2.68
N THR A 28 14.12 4.12 2.19
CA THR A 28 13.13 4.86 2.99
C THR A 28 11.75 4.20 2.98
N VAL A 29 11.27 3.80 1.79
CA VAL A 29 9.94 3.23 1.61
C VAL A 29 9.98 1.71 1.54
N GLY A 30 10.86 1.14 0.70
CA GLY A 30 10.94 -0.29 0.45
C GLY A 30 11.41 -1.10 1.65
N TYR A 31 12.40 -0.60 2.41
CA TYR A 31 12.93 -1.26 3.59
C TYR A 31 11.88 -1.53 4.67
N LYS A 32 10.85 -0.69 4.77
CA LYS A 32 9.73 -0.91 5.68
C LYS A 32 9.04 -2.25 5.44
N TYR A 33 8.83 -2.61 4.16
CA TYR A 33 8.18 -3.88 3.80
C TYR A 33 9.08 -5.09 4.08
N LEU A 34 10.40 -4.91 3.98
CA LEU A 34 11.36 -5.99 4.25
C LEU A 34 11.38 -6.41 5.72
N VAL A 35 11.25 -5.45 6.63
CA VAL A 35 11.42 -5.68 8.08
C VAL A 35 10.11 -5.84 8.85
N MET A 36 8.98 -5.45 8.27
CA MET A 36 7.70 -5.36 8.99
C MET A 36 7.28 -6.69 9.59
N GLU A 37 7.30 -7.77 8.80
CA GLU A 37 6.92 -9.11 9.25
C GLU A 37 7.86 -9.65 10.34
N ARG A 38 9.18 -9.37 10.23
CA ARG A 38 10.17 -9.86 11.17
C ARG A 38 10.16 -9.11 12.51
N ARG A 39 9.74 -7.84 12.51
CA ARG A 39 9.75 -6.99 13.70
C ARG A 39 8.43 -6.98 14.46
N CYS A 40 7.31 -7.15 13.77
CA CYS A 40 6.00 -7.21 14.41
C CYS A 40 5.74 -8.60 14.99
N THR A 41 6.38 -8.90 16.11
CA THR A 41 6.32 -10.21 16.78
C THR A 41 5.28 -10.28 17.89
N CYS A 42 4.89 -9.13 18.44
CA CYS A 42 3.89 -9.06 19.49
C CYS A 42 2.48 -8.90 18.94
N ARG A 43 1.51 -9.53 19.59
CA ARG A 43 0.10 -9.51 19.21
C ARG A 43 -0.75 -8.88 20.31
N THR A 44 -1.69 -8.05 19.91
CA THR A 44 -2.74 -7.48 20.77
C THR A 44 -4.07 -7.45 20.04
N ASN A 45 -5.13 -7.09 20.74
CA ASN A 45 -6.45 -6.88 20.16
C ASN A 45 -6.67 -5.39 19.92
N GLY A 46 -7.13 -5.04 18.72
CA GLY A 46 -7.55 -3.70 18.36
C GLY A 46 -9.02 -3.64 18.03
N THR A 47 -9.69 -2.57 18.40
CA THR A 47 -11.11 -2.34 18.14
C THR A 47 -11.27 -1.38 16.96
N VAL A 48 -12.10 -1.72 16.00
CA VAL A 48 -12.43 -0.85 14.86
C VAL A 48 -13.18 0.38 15.37
N ILE A 49 -12.61 1.57 15.14
CA ILE A 49 -13.19 2.85 15.56
C ILE A 49 -13.76 3.68 14.40
N GLY A 50 -13.51 3.25 13.15
CA GLY A 50 -13.95 3.95 11.95
C GLY A 50 -13.22 3.45 10.71
N TYR A 51 -13.26 4.25 9.66
CA TYR A 51 -12.67 3.90 8.35
C TYR A 51 -11.71 5.00 7.88
N SER A 52 -10.73 4.61 7.04
CA SER A 52 -9.75 5.55 6.50
C SER A 52 -10.41 6.59 5.59
N ALA A 53 -9.89 7.81 5.61
CA ALA A 53 -10.31 8.85 4.66
C ALA A 53 -9.87 8.53 3.23
N VAL A 54 -8.77 7.80 3.07
CA VAL A 54 -8.22 7.42 1.77
C VAL A 54 -8.96 6.21 1.22
N SER A 55 -9.40 6.28 -0.05
CA SER A 55 -9.96 5.15 -0.77
C SER A 55 -8.86 4.26 -1.34
N TYR A 56 -9.06 2.96 -1.29
CA TYR A 56 -8.14 1.93 -1.78
C TYR A 56 -8.78 1.18 -2.97
N GLY A 57 -7.96 0.76 -3.92
CA GLY A 57 -8.44 -0.04 -5.07
C GLY A 57 -8.82 0.77 -6.31
N GLY A 58 -8.36 2.02 -6.41
CA GLY A 58 -8.54 2.88 -7.58
C GLY A 58 -9.80 3.75 -7.52
N GLU A 59 -9.99 4.55 -8.56
CA GLU A 59 -11.14 5.45 -8.67
C GLU A 59 -12.47 4.69 -8.63
N GLY A 60 -13.43 5.22 -7.89
CA GLY A 60 -14.77 4.65 -7.77
C GLY A 60 -14.88 3.38 -6.92
N SER A 61 -13.77 2.87 -6.36
CA SER A 61 -13.82 1.67 -5.51
C SER A 61 -14.57 1.89 -4.20
N ALA A 62 -14.57 3.12 -3.66
CA ALA A 62 -15.12 3.52 -2.36
C ALA A 62 -14.79 2.55 -1.22
N VAL A 63 -13.61 1.89 -1.30
CA VAL A 63 -13.11 0.99 -0.27
C VAL A 63 -12.33 1.80 0.73
N HIS A 64 -12.89 2.00 1.90
CA HIS A 64 -12.24 2.64 3.03
C HIS A 64 -11.89 1.56 4.06
N LEU A 65 -10.60 1.31 4.27
CA LEU A 65 -10.15 0.28 5.19
C LEU A 65 -10.49 0.63 6.64
N PRO A 66 -10.85 -0.35 7.48
CA PRO A 66 -11.09 -0.12 8.88
C PRO A 66 -9.84 0.42 9.58
N VAL A 67 -10.05 1.32 10.53
CA VAL A 67 -9.03 1.85 11.43
C VAL A 67 -9.26 1.21 12.79
N ALA A 68 -8.32 0.38 13.23
CA ALA A 68 -8.35 -0.25 14.53
C ALA A 68 -7.51 0.55 15.53
N ARG A 69 -8.03 0.74 16.72
CA ARG A 69 -7.34 1.31 17.88
C ARG A 69 -6.90 0.19 18.80
N TYR A 70 -5.67 0.25 19.26
CA TYR A 70 -5.11 -0.72 20.21
C TYR A 70 -4.20 0.00 21.21
N THR A 71 -3.97 -0.61 22.37
CA THR A 71 -3.19 -0.04 23.46
C THR A 71 -1.97 -0.92 23.72
N VAL A 72 -0.81 -0.28 23.88
CA VAL A 72 0.45 -0.91 24.30
C VAL A 72 1.04 -0.07 25.41
N GLU A 73 1.32 -0.67 26.56
CA GLU A 73 1.91 0.02 27.74
C GLU A 73 1.17 1.30 28.13
N GLY A 74 -0.16 1.30 28.04
CA GLY A 74 -1.00 2.45 28.39
C GLY A 74 -1.12 3.53 27.31
N GLN A 75 -0.36 3.44 26.21
CA GLN A 75 -0.46 4.36 25.08
C GLN A 75 -1.39 3.82 24.00
N GLU A 76 -2.22 4.70 23.43
CA GLU A 76 -3.13 4.36 22.34
C GLU A 76 -2.47 4.55 20.97
N TYR A 77 -2.62 3.56 20.11
CA TYR A 77 -2.15 3.56 18.73
C TYR A 77 -3.29 3.25 17.77
N ARG A 78 -3.11 3.67 16.51
CA ARG A 78 -4.07 3.41 15.43
C ARG A 78 -3.38 2.74 14.26
N VAL A 79 -4.06 1.77 13.67
CA VAL A 79 -3.58 1.05 12.49
C VAL A 79 -4.71 0.87 11.49
N THR A 80 -4.39 1.06 10.21
CA THR A 80 -5.35 0.87 9.11
C THR A 80 -5.14 -0.50 8.48
N GLY A 81 -6.17 -1.31 8.41
CA GLY A 81 -6.14 -2.65 7.84
C GLY A 81 -7.37 -3.47 8.18
N PRO A 82 -7.48 -4.68 7.62
CA PRO A 82 -6.46 -5.45 6.89
C PRO A 82 -6.13 -4.87 5.51
N ARG A 83 -4.87 -4.99 5.12
CA ARG A 83 -4.43 -4.63 3.77
C ARG A 83 -4.49 -5.85 2.85
N TYR A 84 -4.70 -5.61 1.56
CA TYR A 84 -4.79 -6.62 0.52
C TYR A 84 -3.67 -6.45 -0.50
N ARG A 85 -3.28 -7.52 -1.19
CA ARG A 85 -2.28 -7.48 -2.27
C ARG A 85 -2.79 -6.74 -3.50
N GLY A 86 -4.10 -6.76 -3.70
CA GLY A 86 -4.76 -6.11 -4.82
C GLY A 86 -6.25 -5.98 -4.57
N TYR A 87 -6.89 -5.23 -5.44
CA TYR A 87 -8.33 -4.95 -5.39
C TYR A 87 -8.89 -5.16 -6.80
N VAL A 88 -9.96 -5.93 -6.90
CA VAL A 88 -10.70 -6.14 -8.15
C VAL A 88 -12.12 -5.68 -7.92
N THR A 89 -12.52 -4.63 -8.62
CA THR A 89 -13.88 -4.08 -8.52
C THR A 89 -14.65 -4.38 -9.79
N ARG A 90 -15.79 -5.04 -9.64
CA ARG A 90 -16.76 -5.26 -10.71
C ARG A 90 -18.04 -4.50 -10.36
N THR A 91 -18.39 -3.49 -11.15
CA THR A 91 -19.59 -2.69 -10.94
C THR A 91 -20.55 -2.90 -12.10
N VAL A 92 -21.77 -3.29 -11.80
CA VAL A 92 -22.89 -3.34 -12.76
C VAL A 92 -23.81 -2.18 -12.37
N SER A 93 -24.08 -1.29 -13.33
CA SER A 93 -24.94 -0.13 -13.12
C SER A 93 -26.10 -0.16 -14.12
N THR A 94 -27.31 -0.31 -13.61
CA THR A 94 -28.53 -0.26 -14.43
C THR A 94 -29.62 0.54 -13.68
N PRO A 95 -30.60 1.15 -14.39
CA PRO A 95 -31.66 1.93 -13.76
C PRO A 95 -32.54 1.14 -12.79
N PHE A 96 -32.59 -0.19 -12.94
CA PHE A 96 -33.46 -1.08 -12.17
C PHE A 96 -32.66 -1.98 -11.21
N ALA A 97 -31.35 -1.82 -11.09
CA ALA A 97 -30.53 -2.63 -10.22
C ALA A 97 -30.77 -2.30 -8.74
N GLU A 98 -30.80 -3.32 -7.92
CA GLU A 98 -30.74 -3.15 -6.47
C GLU A 98 -29.32 -2.73 -6.07
N ASN A 99 -29.22 -1.82 -5.08
CA ASN A 99 -27.93 -1.40 -4.52
C ASN A 99 -27.38 -2.50 -3.61
N THR A 100 -26.62 -3.43 -4.18
CA THR A 100 -25.96 -4.50 -3.44
C THR A 100 -24.44 -4.35 -3.52
N CYS A 101 -23.75 -4.74 -2.47
CA CYS A 101 -22.30 -4.80 -2.44
C CYS A 101 -21.87 -6.10 -1.78
N ARG A 102 -21.15 -6.93 -2.49
CA ARG A 102 -20.49 -8.12 -1.97
C ARG A 102 -19.00 -7.91 -1.97
N CYS A 103 -18.33 -8.21 -0.87
CA CYS A 103 -16.88 -8.28 -0.86
C CYS A 103 -16.42 -9.62 -0.29
N TYR A 104 -15.46 -10.21 -0.95
CA TYR A 104 -14.81 -11.44 -0.51
C TYR A 104 -13.34 -11.42 -0.89
N GLU A 105 -12.56 -12.17 -0.17
CA GLU A 105 -11.15 -12.29 -0.42
C GLU A 105 -10.83 -13.60 -1.13
N LYS A 106 -9.97 -13.52 -2.14
CA LYS A 106 -9.41 -14.67 -2.83
C LYS A 106 -7.92 -14.44 -3.09
N ASN A 107 -7.07 -15.33 -2.58
CA ASN A 107 -5.61 -15.27 -2.76
C ASN A 107 -4.96 -13.94 -2.32
N GLY A 108 -5.48 -13.32 -1.26
CA GLY A 108 -5.00 -12.02 -0.77
C GLY A 108 -5.48 -10.81 -1.57
N VAL A 109 -6.32 -11.02 -2.60
CA VAL A 109 -6.95 -9.97 -3.40
C VAL A 109 -8.38 -9.78 -2.92
N LEU A 110 -8.77 -8.53 -2.70
CA LEU A 110 -10.15 -8.18 -2.35
C LEU A 110 -10.97 -8.05 -3.63
N HIS A 111 -11.96 -8.91 -3.78
CA HIS A 111 -12.96 -8.86 -4.84
C HIS A 111 -14.18 -8.12 -4.33
N ILE A 112 -14.63 -7.12 -5.08
CA ILE A 112 -15.74 -6.26 -4.76
C ILE A 112 -16.73 -6.31 -5.93
N GLU A 113 -17.87 -6.91 -5.69
CA GLU A 113 -18.95 -6.98 -6.67
C GLU A 113 -20.07 -6.04 -6.23
N ARG A 114 -20.38 -5.08 -7.09
CA ARG A 114 -21.40 -4.08 -6.83
C ARG A 114 -22.46 -4.11 -7.89
N SER A 115 -23.70 -4.10 -7.45
CA SER A 115 -24.83 -3.72 -8.29
C SER A 115 -25.32 -2.35 -7.81
N ARG A 116 -25.46 -1.41 -8.72
CA ARG A 116 -25.81 -0.03 -8.42
C ARG A 116 -26.95 0.44 -9.29
N ASN A 117 -27.94 1.05 -8.66
CA ASN A 117 -28.95 1.81 -9.39
C ASN A 117 -28.30 3.08 -9.96
N SER A 118 -28.39 3.29 -11.27
CA SER A 118 -27.77 4.44 -11.94
C SER A 118 -28.42 5.78 -11.59
N ILE A 119 -29.67 5.77 -11.08
CA ILE A 119 -30.44 6.97 -10.70
C ILE A 119 -30.24 7.33 -9.24
N ILE A 120 -30.26 6.33 -8.33
CA ILE A 120 -30.24 6.53 -6.86
C ILE A 120 -29.06 5.76 -6.24
N GLY A 121 -27.92 5.78 -6.88
CA GLY A 121 -26.78 5.01 -6.43
C GLY A 121 -26.09 5.60 -5.20
N VAL A 122 -26.28 4.97 -4.03
CA VAL A 122 -25.49 5.27 -2.83
C VAL A 122 -24.26 4.39 -2.80
N SER A 123 -23.08 5.00 -2.74
CA SER A 123 -21.84 4.27 -2.58
C SER A 123 -21.64 3.93 -1.11
N ARG A 124 -21.82 2.66 -0.74
CA ARG A 124 -21.51 2.16 0.60
C ARG A 124 -20.08 1.62 0.64
N ASN A 125 -19.42 1.84 1.77
CA ASN A 125 -18.11 1.22 1.99
C ASN A 125 -18.30 -0.28 2.26
N PRO A 126 -17.79 -1.17 1.40
CA PRO A 126 -17.94 -2.62 1.57
C PRO A 126 -17.23 -3.15 2.83
N MET A 127 -16.22 -2.45 3.31
CA MET A 127 -15.52 -2.82 4.55
C MET A 127 -16.37 -2.59 5.80
N ALA A 128 -17.37 -1.71 5.74
CA ALA A 128 -18.27 -1.47 6.87
C ALA A 128 -19.20 -2.66 7.15
N GLU A 129 -19.51 -3.46 6.15
CA GLU A 129 -20.31 -4.68 6.33
C GLU A 129 -19.45 -5.82 6.87
N GLN A 130 -18.19 -5.91 6.40
CA GLN A 130 -17.29 -6.99 6.81
C GLN A 130 -16.66 -6.75 8.19
N TYR A 131 -16.34 -5.49 8.50
CA TYR A 131 -15.70 -5.06 9.74
C TYR A 131 -16.44 -3.84 10.32
N PRO A 132 -17.64 -4.01 10.91
CA PRO A 132 -18.37 -2.90 11.53
C PRO A 132 -17.58 -2.27 12.68
N VAL A 133 -17.91 -1.02 12.98
CA VAL A 133 -17.34 -0.32 14.15
C VAL A 133 -17.62 -1.12 15.41
N GLY A 134 -16.60 -1.28 16.26
CA GLY A 134 -16.65 -2.12 17.46
C GLY A 134 -16.11 -3.54 17.25
N THR A 135 -15.88 -3.98 16.00
CA THR A 135 -15.27 -5.29 15.74
C THR A 135 -13.86 -5.35 16.32
N VAL A 136 -13.55 -6.45 17.00
CA VAL A 136 -12.23 -6.71 17.56
C VAL A 136 -11.39 -7.48 16.54
N LEU A 137 -10.21 -6.96 16.22
CA LEU A 137 -9.29 -7.53 15.25
C LEU A 137 -7.91 -7.75 15.88
N PRO A 138 -7.21 -8.85 15.53
CA PRO A 138 -5.84 -9.05 15.99
C PRO A 138 -4.90 -8.06 15.28
N VAL A 139 -4.09 -7.38 16.07
CA VAL A 139 -3.08 -6.44 15.64
C VAL A 139 -1.71 -6.97 16.01
N TRP A 140 -0.81 -7.03 15.06
CA TRP A 140 0.59 -7.37 15.26
C TRP A 140 1.42 -6.11 15.27
N PHE A 141 2.31 -5.94 16.24
CA PHE A 141 3.10 -4.74 16.41
C PHE A 141 4.56 -5.03 16.75
N ASP A 142 5.42 -4.08 16.45
CA ASP A 142 6.85 -4.08 16.82
C ASP A 142 6.98 -3.62 18.27
N PRO A 143 7.52 -4.45 19.22
CA PRO A 143 7.66 -4.08 20.61
C PRO A 143 8.56 -2.85 20.81
N GLN A 144 9.54 -2.61 19.94
CA GLN A 144 10.41 -1.44 20.04
C GLN A 144 9.80 -0.17 19.44
N LYS A 145 8.89 -0.32 18.49
CA LYS A 145 8.17 0.79 17.83
C LYS A 145 6.71 0.42 17.58
N PRO A 146 5.82 0.53 18.60
CA PRO A 146 4.43 0.11 18.49
C PRO A 146 3.64 0.74 17.35
N GLN A 147 4.07 1.91 16.87
CA GLN A 147 3.50 2.55 15.68
C GLN A 147 3.62 1.70 14.40
N ARG A 148 4.61 0.76 14.37
CA ARG A 148 4.75 -0.21 13.29
C ARG A 148 3.86 -1.40 13.60
N SER A 149 2.76 -1.50 12.91
CA SER A 149 1.76 -2.53 13.16
C SER A 149 0.99 -2.87 11.89
N TYR A 150 0.37 -4.03 11.89
CA TYR A 150 -0.57 -4.47 10.86
C TYR A 150 -1.73 -5.23 11.48
N VAL A 151 -2.85 -5.24 10.78
CA VAL A 151 -4.08 -5.92 11.20
C VAL A 151 -4.20 -7.23 10.43
N LEU A 152 -4.53 -8.31 11.13
CA LEU A 152 -4.76 -9.68 10.62
C LEU A 152 -3.53 -10.29 9.96
N ARG A 153 -2.94 -9.65 8.95
CA ARG A 153 -1.81 -10.19 8.16
C ARG A 153 -0.91 -9.08 7.64
N CYS A 154 0.33 -9.41 7.46
CA CYS A 154 1.28 -8.59 6.73
C CYS A 154 1.12 -8.86 5.22
N VAL A 155 0.96 -7.81 4.43
CA VAL A 155 1.01 -7.93 2.96
C VAL A 155 2.46 -7.96 2.54
N ASP A 156 2.87 -9.04 1.90
CA ASP A 156 4.23 -9.20 1.38
C ASP A 156 4.43 -8.33 0.13
N ASN A 157 5.03 -7.16 0.35
CA ASN A 157 5.45 -6.25 -0.71
C ASN A 157 6.99 -6.13 -0.78
N ARG A 158 7.73 -7.15 -0.32
CA ARG A 158 9.20 -7.17 -0.34
C ARG A 158 9.79 -6.99 -1.74
N TRP A 159 9.07 -7.43 -2.76
CA TRP A 159 9.46 -7.25 -4.15
C TRP A 159 9.68 -5.77 -4.54
N VAL A 160 8.95 -4.82 -3.90
CA VAL A 160 9.09 -3.37 -4.14
C VAL A 160 10.50 -2.90 -3.77
N PHE A 161 11.03 -3.38 -2.63
CA PHE A 161 12.39 -3.06 -2.23
C PHE A 161 13.41 -3.53 -3.27
N TRP A 162 13.32 -4.81 -3.68
CA TRP A 162 14.25 -5.40 -4.63
C TRP A 162 14.16 -4.76 -6.01
N MET A 163 12.96 -4.41 -6.46
CA MET A 163 12.74 -3.73 -7.73
C MET A 163 13.38 -2.33 -7.73
N LEU A 164 13.13 -1.54 -6.69
CA LEU A 164 13.71 -0.19 -6.58
C LEU A 164 15.23 -0.24 -6.48
N LEU A 165 15.77 -1.19 -5.72
CA LEU A 165 17.22 -1.39 -5.56
C LEU A 165 17.87 -1.76 -6.89
N LEU A 166 17.31 -2.72 -7.60
CA LEU A 166 17.84 -3.20 -8.89
C LEU A 166 17.78 -2.09 -9.96
N LEU A 167 16.65 -1.39 -10.09
CA LEU A 167 16.50 -0.27 -11.01
C LEU A 167 17.48 0.87 -10.69
N GLY A 168 17.65 1.19 -9.42
CA GLY A 168 18.61 2.21 -8.98
C GLY A 168 20.05 1.82 -9.30
N ALA A 169 20.43 0.56 -9.03
CA ALA A 169 21.76 0.04 -9.32
C ALA A 169 22.07 0.02 -10.84
N VAL A 170 21.11 -0.44 -11.66
CA VAL A 170 21.27 -0.47 -13.13
C VAL A 170 21.45 0.96 -13.68
N ARG A 171 20.68 1.94 -13.19
CA ARG A 171 20.84 3.33 -13.61
C ARG A 171 22.19 3.91 -13.23
N LEU A 172 22.70 3.63 -12.03
CA LEU A 172 24.02 4.09 -11.61
C LEU A 172 25.13 3.44 -12.43
N ALA A 173 25.02 2.13 -12.72
CA ALA A 173 25.96 1.46 -13.60
C ALA A 173 25.96 2.06 -15.02
N GLY A 174 24.77 2.38 -15.56
CA GLY A 174 24.62 3.09 -16.82
C GLY A 174 25.26 4.49 -16.80
N CYS A 175 25.12 5.24 -15.69
CA CYS A 175 25.78 6.54 -15.51
C CYS A 175 27.30 6.40 -15.60
N ILE A 176 27.88 5.43 -14.88
CA ILE A 176 29.32 5.15 -14.93
C ILE A 176 29.73 4.77 -16.35
N GLY A 177 28.98 3.92 -17.04
CA GLY A 177 29.25 3.53 -18.42
C GLY A 177 29.26 4.68 -19.39
N VAL A 178 28.33 5.63 -19.29
CA VAL A 178 28.29 6.84 -20.13
C VAL A 178 29.50 7.73 -19.87
N ILE A 179 29.92 7.88 -18.62
CA ILE A 179 31.07 8.73 -18.27
C ILE A 179 32.40 8.11 -18.75
N THR A 180 32.51 6.78 -18.73
CA THR A 180 33.77 6.06 -19.02
C THR A 180 33.94 5.68 -20.49
N LEU A 181 32.85 5.42 -21.22
CA LEU A 181 32.89 4.89 -22.59
C LEU A 181 32.69 5.96 -23.68
N LEU A 182 32.09 7.07 -23.38
CA LEU A 182 31.93 8.23 -24.27
C LEU A 182 32.98 9.31 -24.00
#